data_c55394f1b4d6cde7d130d32ba2104433
#
_entry.id   c55394f1b4d6cde7d130d32ba2104433
#
_cell.length_a   1.000
_cell.length_b   1.000
_cell.length_c   1.000
_cell.angle_alpha   90.00
_cell.angle_beta   90.00
_cell.angle_gamma   90.00
#
_symmetry.space_group_name_H-M   'P 1'
#
loop_
_entity.id
_entity.type
_entity.pdbx_description
1 polymer ?
#
loop_
_entity_poly.entity_id
_entity_poly.type
_entity_poly.pdbx_seq_one_letter_code
_entity_poly.pdbx_strand_id
1 'polypeptide(L)'
;GVLMDTEPEIMLTEWENKNGIHTEHINVNNDDDVEKKLANHEIDCFVSLEESIWSEQGISSVTTIGKSGIYFAINKERSDIKTELDYAMRQLEQDSPFFKADLYKKYFMLDYNQSLTGEEKSWLEEHGDIRIGFMNNDPAIFSMDGATGKLTGMLSEYVSYAKDCLGNQTLKFNIQEYEDYSEMFQALQEHEIDMIFYVGRNSDLAEKKGYTLTNTAWTYSLMAVTDEKYFNEDESYTVAVPKEQEALKQHIAFNYPQWKIVDYDSFEDAADMIANEEADCFLMGASQAMIYDNSQKFRSIPLTKTMEACFAVSGGERTLLSILNKTLKVMPSDMLTSALAIYDSTADKVTFWDFVKDNMIAFFVAAGFFALSIISIILVLLRKARKAESVAKLAANDTKKLNDKLENALKKAEAASLAKTCFLNNMSHDIRTPMNAIL
;
A
#
# COMPACT_ATOMS: atom_id res chain seq x y z
N GLY A 1 -7.22 38.08 22.09
CA GLY A 1 -5.84 38.57 22.18
C GLY A 1 -5.03 38.10 20.97
N VAL A 2 -4.29 39.01 20.35
CA VAL A 2 -3.39 38.67 19.25
C VAL A 2 -2.18 39.64 19.28
N LEU A 3 -1.02 39.17 18.85
CA LEU A 3 0.15 40.03 18.68
C LEU A 3 -0.07 40.85 17.39
N MET A 4 -0.29 42.14 17.53
CA MET A 4 -0.58 43.05 16.41
C MET A 4 0.59 43.20 15.47
N ASP A 5 0.32 43.53 14.21
CA ASP A 5 1.27 43.69 13.12
C ASP A 5 2.13 42.43 12.85
N THR A 6 1.57 41.24 13.10
CA THR A 6 2.23 39.95 12.89
C THR A 6 1.43 39.01 11.99
N GLU A 7 2.09 37.93 11.53
CA GLU A 7 1.43 36.89 10.73
C GLU A 7 0.19 36.27 11.41
N PRO A 8 0.18 35.96 12.72
CA PRO A 8 -0.99 35.50 13.45
C PRO A 8 -2.21 36.41 13.33
N GLU A 9 -2.05 37.73 13.34
CA GLU A 9 -3.15 38.68 13.17
C GLU A 9 -3.72 38.61 11.74
N ILE A 10 -2.82 38.54 10.76
CA ILE A 10 -3.24 38.40 9.33
C ILE A 10 -4.04 37.10 9.16
N MET A 11 -3.53 36.00 9.70
CA MET A 11 -4.19 34.69 9.64
C MET A 11 -5.56 34.69 10.33
N LEU A 12 -5.66 35.34 11.50
CA LEU A 12 -6.93 35.50 12.21
C LEU A 12 -7.93 36.29 11.34
N THR A 13 -7.52 37.41 10.77
CA THR A 13 -8.37 38.24 9.93
C THR A 13 -8.86 37.50 8.69
N GLU A 14 -7.99 36.71 8.04
CA GLU A 14 -8.36 35.88 6.89
C GLU A 14 -9.35 34.78 7.30
N TRP A 15 -9.11 34.12 8.45
CA TRP A 15 -9.99 33.10 8.96
C TRP A 15 -11.37 33.64 9.34
N GLU A 16 -11.41 34.81 9.98
CA GLU A 16 -12.68 35.54 10.31
C GLU A 16 -13.48 35.85 9.07
N ASN A 17 -12.82 36.42 8.03
CA ASN A 17 -13.48 36.75 6.76
C ASN A 17 -14.06 35.51 6.08
N LYS A 18 -13.29 34.39 6.11
CA LYS A 18 -13.72 33.12 5.52
C LYS A 18 -14.94 32.53 6.23
N ASN A 19 -15.03 32.70 7.55
CA ASN A 19 -16.06 32.07 8.38
C ASN A 19 -17.23 33.02 8.73
N GLY A 20 -17.16 34.28 8.27
CA GLY A 20 -18.20 35.28 8.59
C GLY A 20 -18.25 35.65 10.08
N ILE A 21 -17.13 35.53 10.78
CA ILE A 21 -16.99 35.82 12.21
C ILE A 21 -16.24 37.14 12.34
N HIS A 22 -16.60 37.95 13.33
CA HIS A 22 -15.90 39.17 13.65
C HIS A 22 -15.62 39.22 15.13
N THR A 23 -14.35 39.38 15.50
CA THR A 23 -13.93 39.55 16.90
C THR A 23 -13.22 40.89 17.08
N GLU A 24 -13.17 41.37 18.32
CA GLU A 24 -12.35 42.53 18.65
C GLU A 24 -10.92 42.09 18.93
N HIS A 25 -9.97 42.62 18.16
CA HIS A 25 -8.56 42.32 18.29
C HIS A 25 -7.93 43.15 19.42
N ILE A 26 -7.46 42.51 20.47
CA ILE A 26 -6.78 43.16 21.60
C ILE A 26 -5.30 42.77 21.53
N ASN A 27 -4.42 43.76 21.50
CA ASN A 27 -2.99 43.50 21.47
C ASN A 27 -2.50 42.80 22.73
N VAL A 28 -1.70 41.76 22.55
CA VAL A 28 -0.96 41.07 23.60
C VAL A 28 0.53 41.14 23.26
N ASN A 29 1.40 41.30 24.27
CA ASN A 29 2.82 41.56 24.07
C ASN A 29 3.71 40.31 24.29
N ASN A 30 3.30 39.44 25.17
CA ASN A 30 3.98 38.20 25.53
C ASN A 30 3.04 37.26 26.33
N ASP A 31 3.51 36.06 26.65
CA ASP A 31 2.74 35.04 27.36
C ASP A 31 2.26 35.50 28.72
N ASP A 32 3.08 36.21 29.51
CA ASP A 32 2.68 36.76 30.81
C ASP A 32 1.53 37.78 30.68
N ASP A 33 1.50 38.56 29.59
CA ASP A 33 0.44 39.50 29.28
C ASP A 33 -0.86 38.79 28.90
N VAL A 34 -0.74 37.70 28.13
CA VAL A 34 -1.86 36.81 27.79
C VAL A 34 -2.50 36.21 29.05
N GLU A 35 -1.70 35.62 29.93
CA GLU A 35 -2.20 35.03 31.20
C GLU A 35 -2.94 36.05 32.03
N LYS A 36 -2.36 37.24 32.23
CA LYS A 36 -2.99 38.31 33.01
C LYS A 36 -4.30 38.78 32.41
N LYS A 37 -4.33 38.99 31.10
CA LYS A 37 -5.55 39.47 30.41
C LYS A 37 -6.65 38.40 30.38
N LEU A 38 -6.32 37.12 30.25
CA LEU A 38 -7.27 36.02 30.38
C LEU A 38 -7.82 35.94 31.83
N ALA A 39 -6.93 35.98 32.82
CA ALA A 39 -7.32 35.93 34.22
C ALA A 39 -8.21 37.12 34.65
N ASN A 40 -8.00 38.29 34.08
CA ASN A 40 -8.77 39.50 34.31
C ASN A 40 -10.04 39.61 33.45
N HIS A 41 -10.32 38.63 32.59
CA HIS A 41 -11.39 38.68 31.58
C HIS A 41 -11.31 39.90 30.64
N GLU A 42 -10.09 40.38 30.36
CA GLU A 42 -9.85 41.44 29.36
C GLU A 42 -9.84 40.89 27.94
N ILE A 43 -9.54 39.59 27.80
CA ILE A 43 -9.66 38.80 26.55
C ILE A 43 -10.38 37.46 26.84
N ASP A 44 -11.15 36.98 25.89
CA ASP A 44 -11.88 35.70 26.02
C ASP A 44 -11.03 34.53 25.45
N CYS A 45 -10.20 34.80 24.45
CA CYS A 45 -9.28 33.85 23.83
C CYS A 45 -8.08 34.60 23.23
N PHE A 46 -7.06 33.89 22.81
CA PHE A 46 -5.92 34.47 22.13
C PHE A 46 -5.40 33.57 21.01
N VAL A 47 -4.63 34.17 20.09
CA VAL A 47 -3.98 33.45 18.99
C VAL A 47 -2.51 33.24 19.34
N SER A 48 -2.10 31.97 19.32
CA SER A 48 -0.71 31.55 19.55
C SER A 48 -0.35 30.38 18.65
N LEU A 49 0.93 30.06 18.61
CA LEU A 49 1.38 28.79 18.13
C LEU A 49 0.88 27.67 19.06
N GLU A 50 0.73 26.47 18.52
CA GLU A 50 0.41 25.31 19.33
C GLU A 50 1.65 24.91 20.14
N GLU A 51 1.63 25.22 21.44
CA GLU A 51 2.73 24.98 22.38
C GLU A 51 2.22 24.23 23.62
N SER A 52 3.02 23.32 24.15
CA SER A 52 2.68 22.51 25.33
C SER A 52 2.48 23.36 26.61
N ILE A 53 3.15 24.51 26.70
CA ILE A 53 3.08 25.39 27.86
C ILE A 53 1.66 25.84 28.20
N TRP A 54 0.83 26.04 27.21
CA TRP A 54 -0.57 26.47 27.42
C TRP A 54 -1.41 25.39 28.08
N SER A 55 -1.18 24.13 27.72
CA SER A 55 -1.89 23.00 28.30
C SER A 55 -1.46 22.76 29.75
N GLU A 56 -0.21 22.98 30.10
CA GLU A 56 0.27 22.93 31.49
C GLU A 56 -0.40 23.99 32.39
N GLN A 57 -0.77 25.11 31.79
CA GLN A 57 -1.50 26.18 32.45
C GLN A 57 -3.02 26.00 32.45
N GLY A 58 -3.52 24.88 31.95
CA GLY A 58 -4.96 24.58 31.88
C GLY A 58 -5.68 25.31 30.75
N ILE A 59 -4.95 25.89 29.78
CA ILE A 59 -5.52 26.58 28.64
C ILE A 59 -5.60 25.57 27.48
N SER A 60 -6.76 25.43 26.86
CA SER A 60 -7.00 24.47 25.79
C SER A 60 -7.22 25.15 24.44
N SER A 61 -6.69 24.56 23.38
CA SER A 61 -6.94 24.99 22.00
C SER A 61 -8.43 24.80 21.65
N VAL A 62 -9.04 25.83 21.07
CA VAL A 62 -10.44 25.83 20.63
C VAL A 62 -10.53 25.47 19.15
N THR A 63 -9.69 26.06 18.31
CA THR A 63 -9.67 25.83 16.87
C THR A 63 -8.33 26.19 16.27
N THR A 64 -8.02 25.63 15.10
CA THR A 64 -6.84 25.99 14.31
C THR A 64 -7.26 26.97 13.24
N ILE A 65 -6.69 28.18 13.24
CA ILE A 65 -6.99 29.25 12.28
C ILE A 65 -6.09 29.24 11.03
N GLY A 66 -4.95 28.54 11.11
CA GLY A 66 -4.01 28.43 10.00
C GLY A 66 -2.76 27.64 10.37
N LYS A 67 -1.78 27.60 9.46
CA LYS A 67 -0.48 26.96 9.64
C LYS A 67 0.61 27.95 9.25
N SER A 68 1.63 28.13 10.11
CA SER A 68 2.81 28.93 9.82
C SER A 68 4.00 28.02 9.54
N GLY A 69 4.77 28.36 8.50
CA GLY A 69 5.99 27.63 8.16
C GLY A 69 7.15 27.99 9.08
N ILE A 70 7.83 27.00 9.61
CA ILE A 70 9.08 27.16 10.36
C ILE A 70 10.26 26.93 9.43
N TYR A 71 11.21 27.87 9.39
CA TYR A 71 12.33 27.84 8.48
C TYR A 71 13.67 28.00 9.21
N PHE A 72 14.71 27.34 8.69
CA PHE A 72 16.08 27.63 9.08
C PHE A 72 16.56 28.94 8.41
N ALA A 73 16.95 29.91 9.19
CA ALA A 73 17.62 31.11 8.70
C ALA A 73 19.12 30.85 8.56
N ILE A 74 19.64 31.00 7.35
CA ILE A 74 21.05 30.76 7.02
C ILE A 74 21.67 32.03 6.47
N ASN A 75 22.91 32.31 6.84
CA ASN A 75 23.67 33.43 6.27
C ASN A 75 23.74 33.28 4.73
N LYS A 76 23.44 34.37 4.01
CA LYS A 76 23.39 34.40 2.53
C LYS A 76 24.68 33.95 1.86
N GLU A 77 25.82 34.12 2.52
CA GLU A 77 27.15 33.72 2.03
C GLU A 77 27.46 32.24 2.23
N ARG A 78 26.60 31.49 2.96
CA ARG A 78 26.76 30.07 3.29
C ARG A 78 25.78 29.19 2.53
N SER A 79 25.79 29.29 1.18
CA SER A 79 25.02 28.45 0.31
C SER A 79 25.37 26.95 0.41
N ASP A 80 26.59 26.65 0.86
CA ASP A 80 27.06 25.32 1.19
C ASP A 80 26.19 24.68 2.28
N ILE A 81 25.98 25.38 3.40
CA ILE A 81 25.11 24.89 4.50
C ILE A 81 23.68 24.71 4.03
N LYS A 82 23.17 25.64 3.20
CA LYS A 82 21.81 25.49 2.65
C LYS A 82 21.66 24.17 1.87
N THR A 83 22.62 23.90 0.99
CA THR A 83 22.58 22.67 0.14
C THR A 83 22.67 21.40 0.99
N GLU A 84 23.53 21.38 2.01
CA GLU A 84 23.68 20.25 2.93
C GLU A 84 22.42 20.02 3.76
N LEU A 85 21.78 21.08 4.28
CA LEU A 85 20.52 20.98 5.03
C LEU A 85 19.37 20.51 4.13
N ASP A 86 19.23 21.08 2.94
CA ASP A 86 18.19 20.66 1.98
C ASP A 86 18.37 19.17 1.57
N TYR A 87 19.62 18.70 1.49
CA TYR A 87 19.91 17.29 1.24
C TYR A 87 19.57 16.42 2.45
N ALA A 88 20.00 16.82 3.65
CA ALA A 88 19.74 16.07 4.87
C ALA A 88 18.22 15.95 5.17
N MET A 89 17.46 17.03 4.96
CA MET A 89 16.01 17.02 5.14
C MET A 89 15.33 16.06 4.15
N ARG A 90 15.75 16.08 2.89
CA ARG A 90 15.22 15.11 1.89
C ARG A 90 15.56 13.67 2.23
N GLN A 91 16.81 13.40 2.68
CA GLN A 91 17.20 12.06 3.12
C GLN A 91 16.37 11.62 4.33
N LEU A 92 16.16 12.49 5.30
CA LEU A 92 15.34 12.20 6.47
C LEU A 92 13.88 11.86 6.09
N GLU A 93 13.30 12.60 5.15
CA GLU A 93 11.95 12.35 4.64
C GLU A 93 11.85 11.01 3.86
N GLN A 94 12.93 10.62 3.16
CA GLN A 94 12.98 9.32 2.45
C GLN A 94 13.21 8.13 3.40
N ASP A 95 14.14 8.28 4.36
CA ASP A 95 14.54 7.19 5.26
C ASP A 95 13.52 6.96 6.38
N SER A 96 12.84 8.04 6.80
CA SER A 96 11.86 8.03 7.89
C SER A 96 10.65 8.90 7.55
N PRO A 97 9.78 8.45 6.67
CA PRO A 97 8.64 9.26 6.17
C PRO A 97 7.73 9.78 7.27
N PHE A 98 7.63 9.06 8.37
CA PHE A 98 6.78 9.42 9.52
C PHE A 98 7.52 10.14 10.66
N PHE A 99 8.78 10.55 10.47
CA PHE A 99 9.57 11.15 11.55
C PHE A 99 8.90 12.41 12.16
N LYS A 100 8.19 13.21 11.35
CA LYS A 100 7.43 14.38 11.82
C LYS A 100 6.30 13.96 12.76
N ALA A 101 5.56 12.92 12.38
CA ALA A 101 4.50 12.36 13.22
C ALA A 101 5.05 11.78 14.53
N ASP A 102 6.20 11.10 14.47
CA ASP A 102 6.87 10.57 15.66
C ASP A 102 7.38 11.68 16.58
N LEU A 103 7.92 12.77 16.04
CA LEU A 103 8.32 13.94 16.82
C LEU A 103 7.10 14.63 17.44
N TYR A 104 6.03 14.81 16.68
CA TYR A 104 4.78 15.37 17.20
C TYR A 104 4.23 14.51 18.34
N LYS A 105 4.15 13.20 18.14
CA LYS A 105 3.77 12.24 19.20
C LYS A 105 4.66 12.36 20.43
N LYS A 106 5.95 12.48 20.26
CA LYS A 106 6.93 12.53 21.34
C LYS A 106 6.87 13.82 22.15
N TYR A 107 6.66 14.97 21.53
CA TYR A 107 6.81 16.28 22.16
C TYR A 107 5.49 17.01 22.43
N PHE A 108 4.43 16.72 21.69
CA PHE A 108 3.15 17.40 21.79
C PHE A 108 2.03 16.52 22.37
N MET A 109 2.06 15.19 22.15
CA MET A 109 1.00 14.32 22.68
C MET A 109 1.10 14.04 24.18
N LEU A 110 2.29 14.18 24.80
CA LEU A 110 2.44 13.91 26.25
C LEU A 110 1.68 14.92 27.10
N ASP A 111 1.43 16.12 26.59
CA ASP A 111 0.75 17.20 27.32
C ASP A 111 -0.71 17.39 26.93
N TYR A 112 -1.14 16.89 25.76
CA TYR A 112 -2.54 16.86 25.38
C TYR A 112 -3.26 15.70 26.09
N ASN A 113 -3.58 15.88 27.36
CA ASN A 113 -4.55 15.08 28.10
C ASN A 113 -5.97 15.30 27.52
N GLN A 114 -6.19 14.98 26.26
CA GLN A 114 -7.53 14.73 25.75
C GLN A 114 -7.99 13.37 26.27
N SER A 115 -8.01 13.28 27.62
CA SER A 115 -8.53 12.10 28.26
C SER A 115 -10.00 11.94 27.88
N LEU A 116 -10.37 10.71 27.59
CA LEU A 116 -11.75 10.35 27.39
C LEU A 116 -12.55 10.74 28.65
N THR A 117 -13.75 11.27 28.45
CA THR A 117 -14.70 11.49 29.54
C THR A 117 -15.11 10.17 30.19
N GLY A 118 -15.73 10.23 31.36
CA GLY A 118 -16.28 9.02 32.02
C GLY A 118 -17.30 8.30 31.13
N GLU A 119 -18.14 9.07 30.43
CA GLU A 119 -19.15 8.54 29.50
C GLU A 119 -18.49 7.83 28.30
N GLU A 120 -17.45 8.42 27.67
CA GLU A 120 -16.72 7.82 26.55
C GLU A 120 -15.97 6.54 26.95
N LYS A 121 -15.42 6.50 28.18
CA LYS A 121 -14.76 5.29 28.71
C LYS A 121 -15.78 4.17 28.95
N SER A 122 -16.91 4.48 29.56
CA SER A 122 -17.99 3.49 29.77
C SER A 122 -18.51 2.98 28.42
N TRP A 123 -18.69 3.87 27.45
CA TRP A 123 -19.13 3.49 26.11
C TRP A 123 -18.14 2.51 25.46
N LEU A 124 -16.81 2.77 25.51
CA LEU A 124 -15.79 1.87 24.95
C LEU A 124 -15.74 0.52 25.67
N GLU A 125 -15.94 0.49 26.99
CA GLU A 125 -15.98 -0.77 27.77
C GLU A 125 -17.19 -1.63 27.40
N GLU A 126 -18.34 -1.02 27.16
CA GLU A 126 -19.59 -1.70 26.80
C GLU A 126 -19.63 -2.09 25.32
N HIS A 127 -19.16 -1.22 24.43
CA HIS A 127 -19.21 -1.41 22.99
C HIS A 127 -18.15 -2.40 22.48
N GLY A 128 -16.95 -2.35 23.03
CA GLY A 128 -15.81 -3.16 22.60
C GLY A 128 -15.06 -2.57 21.41
N ASP A 129 -14.80 -3.40 20.38
CA ASP A 129 -14.00 -2.99 19.22
C ASP A 129 -14.83 -2.09 18.29
N ILE A 130 -14.25 -0.95 17.85
CA ILE A 130 -14.86 -0.04 16.86
C ILE A 130 -14.76 -0.69 15.48
N ARG A 131 -15.89 -0.93 14.82
CA ARG A 131 -15.98 -1.58 13.52
C ARG A 131 -15.89 -0.55 12.41
N ILE A 132 -14.85 -0.67 11.56
CA ILE A 132 -14.56 0.26 10.47
C ILE A 132 -14.92 -0.41 9.14
N GLY A 133 -15.83 0.20 8.38
CA GLY A 133 -16.04 -0.15 6.97
C GLY A 133 -15.16 0.73 6.06
N PHE A 134 -14.63 0.14 4.99
CA PHE A 134 -13.89 0.87 3.96
C PHE A 134 -14.13 0.25 2.59
N MET A 135 -13.89 1.06 1.52
CA MET A 135 -13.97 0.60 0.14
C MET A 135 -12.63 0.06 -0.35
N ASN A 136 -12.63 -1.13 -0.92
CA ASN A 136 -11.42 -1.76 -1.50
C ASN A 136 -11.21 -1.34 -2.97
N ASN A 137 -11.17 -0.05 -3.23
CA ASN A 137 -10.96 0.49 -4.57
C ASN A 137 -9.74 1.44 -4.68
N ASP A 138 -9.00 1.61 -3.59
CA ASP A 138 -7.81 2.46 -3.54
C ASP A 138 -6.70 1.80 -2.70
N PRO A 139 -5.65 1.24 -3.35
CA PRO A 139 -4.55 0.58 -2.66
C PRO A 139 -3.76 1.49 -1.71
N ALA A 140 -3.75 2.81 -1.93
CA ALA A 140 -3.10 3.76 -1.05
C ALA A 140 -3.88 3.95 0.27
N ILE A 141 -5.21 3.78 0.23
CA ILE A 141 -6.05 3.79 1.42
C ILE A 141 -5.90 2.49 2.21
N PHE A 142 -5.96 1.37 1.52
CA PHE A 142 -5.89 0.04 2.11
C PHE A 142 -5.21 -0.94 1.16
N SER A 143 -4.25 -1.69 1.66
CA SER A 143 -3.66 -2.81 0.97
C SER A 143 -3.23 -3.88 1.97
N MET A 144 -3.21 -5.12 1.52
CA MET A 144 -2.68 -6.23 2.32
C MET A 144 -1.38 -6.72 1.68
N ASP A 145 -0.28 -6.64 2.42
CA ASP A 145 1.00 -7.18 1.96
C ASP A 145 0.87 -8.70 1.75
N GLY A 146 0.93 -9.12 0.49
CA GLY A 146 0.72 -10.52 0.07
C GLY A 146 1.76 -11.49 0.64
N ALA A 147 2.93 -11.01 1.09
CA ALA A 147 3.99 -11.83 1.67
C ALA A 147 3.83 -12.01 3.19
N THR A 148 3.41 -10.97 3.88
CA THR A 148 3.32 -10.95 5.35
C THR A 148 1.89 -11.01 5.88
N GLY A 149 0.88 -10.78 5.03
CA GLY A 149 -0.52 -10.64 5.44
C GLY A 149 -0.76 -9.39 6.32
N LYS A 150 0.20 -8.45 6.35
CA LYS A 150 0.10 -7.26 7.17
C LYS A 150 -0.71 -6.20 6.44
N LEU A 151 -1.60 -5.56 7.20
CA LEU A 151 -2.32 -4.39 6.73
C LEU A 151 -1.37 -3.23 6.44
N THR A 152 -1.50 -2.59 5.30
CA THR A 152 -0.75 -1.40 4.89
C THR A 152 -1.72 -0.36 4.33
N GLY A 153 -1.24 0.84 4.04
CA GLY A 153 -2.08 1.92 3.57
C GLY A 153 -2.46 2.93 4.67
N MET A 154 -3.12 4.01 4.25
CA MET A 154 -3.47 5.13 5.13
C MET A 154 -4.38 4.71 6.30
N LEU A 155 -5.30 3.77 6.09
CA LEU A 155 -6.15 3.21 7.15
C LEU A 155 -5.31 2.52 8.23
N SER A 156 -4.29 1.76 7.86
CA SER A 156 -3.37 1.11 8.79
C SER A 156 -2.63 2.11 9.67
N GLU A 157 -2.17 3.22 9.08
CA GLU A 157 -1.50 4.30 9.80
C GLU A 157 -2.45 4.99 10.78
N TYR A 158 -3.69 5.31 10.33
CA TYR A 158 -4.70 5.87 11.22
C TYR A 158 -4.99 4.96 12.40
N VAL A 159 -5.26 3.69 12.16
CA VAL A 159 -5.57 2.70 13.23
C VAL A 159 -4.40 2.54 14.20
N SER A 160 -3.18 2.45 13.67
CA SER A 160 -1.96 2.34 14.48
C SER A 160 -1.77 3.56 15.39
N TYR A 161 -2.05 4.77 14.86
CA TYR A 161 -1.96 6.00 15.61
C TYR A 161 -3.10 6.14 16.62
N ALA A 162 -4.34 5.99 16.16
CA ALA A 162 -5.55 6.20 16.97
C ALA A 162 -5.62 5.24 18.16
N LYS A 163 -5.06 4.04 18.02
CA LYS A 163 -5.04 3.02 19.05
C LYS A 163 -4.55 3.53 20.41
N ASP A 164 -3.48 4.33 20.44
CA ASP A 164 -2.78 4.73 21.65
C ASP A 164 -2.72 6.27 21.82
N CYS A 165 -3.44 7.04 20.99
CA CYS A 165 -3.33 8.51 20.98
C CYS A 165 -4.10 9.21 22.13
N LEU A 166 -5.03 8.54 22.80
CA LEU A 166 -5.88 9.12 23.84
C LEU A 166 -5.41 8.73 25.27
N GLY A 167 -4.12 8.79 25.51
CA GLY A 167 -3.53 8.57 26.83
C GLY A 167 -3.53 7.10 27.26
N ASN A 168 -4.07 6.79 28.46
CA ASN A 168 -4.03 5.43 29.01
C ASN A 168 -5.14 4.50 28.48
N GLN A 169 -5.89 4.93 27.47
CA GLN A 169 -6.95 4.15 26.85
C GLN A 169 -6.50 3.65 25.49
N THR A 170 -6.55 2.34 25.28
CA THR A 170 -6.24 1.72 24.00
C THR A 170 -7.52 1.48 23.22
N LEU A 171 -7.71 2.17 22.09
CA LEU A 171 -8.81 1.91 21.19
C LEU A 171 -8.55 0.61 20.43
N LYS A 172 -9.58 -0.17 20.24
CA LYS A 172 -9.52 -1.39 19.44
C LYS A 172 -10.38 -1.23 18.19
N PHE A 173 -9.90 -1.74 17.07
CA PHE A 173 -10.58 -1.60 15.80
C PHE A 173 -10.73 -2.97 15.11
N ASN A 174 -11.91 -3.19 14.52
CA ASN A 174 -12.19 -4.31 13.62
C ASN A 174 -12.47 -3.73 12.24
N ILE A 175 -11.76 -4.18 11.20
CA ILE A 175 -11.76 -3.60 9.87
C ILE A 175 -12.52 -4.52 8.93
N GLN A 176 -13.50 -3.99 8.19
CA GLN A 176 -14.35 -4.71 7.26
C GLN A 176 -14.29 -4.07 5.87
N GLU A 177 -14.05 -4.90 4.87
CA GLU A 177 -13.93 -4.52 3.47
C GLU A 177 -15.28 -4.59 2.77
N TYR A 178 -15.53 -3.60 1.89
CA TYR A 178 -16.72 -3.53 1.05
C TYR A 178 -16.31 -3.25 -0.39
N GLU A 179 -17.02 -3.86 -1.34
CA GLU A 179 -16.84 -3.62 -2.77
C GLU A 179 -17.90 -2.63 -3.32
N ASP A 180 -18.99 -2.43 -2.57
CA ASP A 180 -20.13 -1.59 -2.94
C ASP A 180 -20.44 -0.53 -1.87
N TYR A 181 -20.59 0.72 -2.30
CA TYR A 181 -20.90 1.85 -1.41
C TYR A 181 -22.27 1.71 -0.74
N SER A 182 -23.28 1.18 -1.46
CA SER A 182 -24.63 1.05 -0.94
C SER A 182 -24.68 0.01 0.17
N GLU A 183 -23.96 -1.13 -0.01
CA GLU A 183 -23.83 -2.16 1.04
C GLU A 183 -23.12 -1.60 2.29
N MET A 184 -22.03 -0.85 2.09
CA MET A 184 -21.29 -0.24 3.20
C MET A 184 -22.14 0.78 3.97
N PHE A 185 -22.89 1.65 3.28
CA PHE A 185 -23.78 2.59 3.92
C PHE A 185 -24.97 1.91 4.60
N GLN A 186 -25.51 0.82 4.04
CA GLN A 186 -26.53 0.01 4.69
C GLN A 186 -25.99 -0.62 5.96
N ALA A 187 -24.80 -1.21 5.95
CA ALA A 187 -24.14 -1.77 7.14
C ALA A 187 -23.95 -0.71 8.25
N LEU A 188 -23.63 0.54 7.88
CA LEU A 188 -23.57 1.65 8.85
C LEU A 188 -24.95 1.95 9.44
N GLN A 189 -26.02 1.99 8.65
CA GLN A 189 -27.38 2.25 9.10
C GLN A 189 -27.92 1.11 9.98
N GLU A 190 -27.56 -0.13 9.69
CA GLU A 190 -27.96 -1.33 10.43
C GLU A 190 -27.07 -1.58 11.66
N HIS A 191 -26.09 -0.68 11.94
CA HIS A 191 -25.12 -0.80 13.02
C HIS A 191 -24.25 -2.09 12.93
N GLU A 192 -24.05 -2.64 11.75
CA GLU A 192 -23.09 -3.72 11.53
C GLU A 192 -21.66 -3.21 11.56
N ILE A 193 -21.44 -1.97 11.10
CA ILE A 193 -20.22 -1.17 11.29
C ILE A 193 -20.54 0.11 12.05
N ASP A 194 -19.55 0.68 12.71
CA ASP A 194 -19.68 1.88 13.54
C ASP A 194 -19.26 3.14 12.80
N MET A 195 -18.32 3.01 11.89
CA MET A 195 -17.82 4.12 11.07
C MET A 195 -17.40 3.67 9.68
N ILE A 196 -17.47 4.61 8.74
CA ILE A 196 -16.86 4.47 7.40
C ILE A 196 -15.57 5.29 7.35
N PHE A 197 -14.50 4.67 6.92
CA PHE A 197 -13.22 5.31 6.65
C PHE A 197 -13.12 5.55 5.16
N TYR A 198 -13.45 6.57 4.69
CA TYR A 198 -13.81 7.89 4.64
C TYR A 198 -15.01 8.16 3.70
N VAL A 199 -15.51 9.38 3.79
CA VAL A 199 -16.47 9.93 2.81
C VAL A 199 -16.09 11.37 2.47
N GLY A 200 -16.48 11.85 1.29
CA GLY A 200 -16.38 13.26 0.96
C GLY A 200 -17.29 14.10 1.87
N ARG A 201 -16.78 15.23 2.39
CA ARG A 201 -17.53 16.12 3.28
C ARG A 201 -18.73 16.71 2.54
N ASN A 202 -19.92 16.34 2.97
CA ASN A 202 -21.18 16.91 2.51
C ASN A 202 -22.25 16.78 3.61
N SER A 203 -22.48 17.87 4.33
CA SER A 203 -23.39 17.87 5.48
C SER A 203 -24.85 17.62 5.08
N ASP A 204 -25.30 18.15 3.95
CA ASP A 204 -26.69 17.97 3.48
C ASP A 204 -26.94 16.51 3.08
N LEU A 205 -25.97 15.87 2.44
CA LEU A 205 -26.04 14.47 2.08
C LEU A 205 -26.02 13.57 3.33
N ALA A 206 -25.16 13.89 4.29
CA ALA A 206 -25.06 13.18 5.56
C ALA A 206 -26.40 13.21 6.31
N GLU A 207 -27.03 14.38 6.42
CA GLU A 207 -28.34 14.53 7.08
C GLU A 207 -29.42 13.72 6.35
N LYS A 208 -29.48 13.81 5.00
CA LYS A 208 -30.44 13.06 4.19
C LYS A 208 -30.30 11.55 4.32
N LYS A 209 -29.06 11.07 4.42
CA LYS A 209 -28.74 9.62 4.53
C LYS A 209 -28.66 9.12 5.98
N GLY A 210 -28.86 10.01 6.98
CA GLY A 210 -28.94 9.62 8.40
C GLY A 210 -27.61 9.27 9.06
N TYR A 211 -26.48 9.80 8.57
CA TYR A 211 -25.18 9.66 9.21
C TYR A 211 -24.62 11.03 9.65
N THR A 212 -23.60 11.02 10.50
CA THR A 212 -22.94 12.22 10.98
C THR A 212 -21.47 12.20 10.57
N LEU A 213 -20.92 13.36 10.19
CA LEU A 213 -19.53 13.51 9.79
C LEU A 213 -18.65 13.95 10.94
N THR A 214 -17.44 13.39 11.02
CA THR A 214 -16.38 13.91 11.89
C THR A 214 -15.88 15.27 11.38
N ASN A 215 -14.96 15.87 12.13
CA ASN A 215 -14.10 16.93 11.58
C ASN A 215 -13.36 16.41 10.36
N THR A 216 -12.87 17.33 9.51
CA THR A 216 -12.05 16.98 8.34
C THR A 216 -10.80 16.22 8.77
N ALA A 217 -10.64 15.01 8.24
CA ALA A 217 -9.49 14.17 8.52
C ALA A 217 -8.30 14.54 7.63
N TRP A 218 -8.53 14.79 6.33
CA TRP A 218 -7.56 15.33 5.38
C TRP A 218 -8.26 15.98 4.20
N THR A 219 -7.47 16.66 3.37
CA THR A 219 -7.93 17.17 2.07
C THR A 219 -7.18 16.46 0.95
N TYR A 220 -7.84 16.23 -0.18
CA TYR A 220 -7.23 15.60 -1.34
C TYR A 220 -7.63 16.31 -2.63
N SER A 221 -6.72 16.26 -3.61
CA SER A 221 -6.96 16.80 -4.93
C SER A 221 -7.68 15.79 -5.80
N LEU A 222 -8.65 16.27 -6.58
CA LEU A 222 -9.23 15.50 -7.66
C LEU A 222 -8.37 15.66 -8.91
N MET A 223 -8.31 14.60 -9.70
CA MET A 223 -7.64 14.58 -10.99
C MET A 223 -8.69 14.42 -12.10
N ALA A 224 -8.60 15.25 -13.11
CA ALA A 224 -9.30 15.02 -14.38
C ALA A 224 -8.41 14.13 -15.26
N VAL A 225 -8.90 12.94 -15.59
CA VAL A 225 -8.23 12.02 -16.51
C VAL A 225 -8.86 12.16 -17.89
N THR A 226 -8.06 12.55 -18.87
CA THR A 226 -8.51 12.88 -20.23
C THR A 226 -7.44 12.48 -21.26
N ASP A 227 -7.83 12.28 -22.51
CA ASP A 227 -6.93 12.10 -23.66
C ASP A 227 -6.63 13.43 -24.39
N GLU A 228 -7.29 14.52 -23.99
CA GLU A 228 -7.08 15.85 -24.57
C GLU A 228 -5.69 16.42 -24.23
N LYS A 229 -5.12 17.15 -25.19
CA LYS A 229 -3.82 17.83 -25.00
C LYS A 229 -3.90 19.07 -24.13
N TYR A 230 -5.05 19.70 -24.09
CA TYR A 230 -5.30 20.94 -23.36
C TYR A 230 -6.57 20.77 -22.54
N PHE A 231 -6.51 21.13 -21.28
CA PHE A 231 -7.63 21.11 -20.37
C PHE A 231 -7.62 22.38 -19.52
N ASN A 232 -8.75 23.06 -19.44
CA ASN A 232 -8.92 24.28 -18.65
C ASN A 232 -10.23 24.19 -17.86
N GLU A 233 -10.14 24.17 -16.55
CA GLU A 233 -11.27 24.00 -15.63
C GLU A 233 -12.42 25.00 -15.85
N ASP A 234 -12.14 26.18 -16.43
CA ASP A 234 -13.15 27.24 -16.73
C ASP A 234 -13.99 26.94 -17.98
N GLU A 235 -13.61 25.96 -18.78
CA GLU A 235 -14.36 25.54 -19.97
C GLU A 235 -15.46 24.52 -19.59
N SER A 236 -16.38 24.28 -20.54
CA SER A 236 -17.48 23.34 -20.33
C SER A 236 -17.08 21.95 -20.80
N TYR A 237 -17.18 20.96 -19.90
CA TYR A 237 -16.87 19.55 -20.17
C TYR A 237 -18.04 18.64 -19.80
N THR A 238 -18.15 17.51 -20.48
CA THR A 238 -18.94 16.37 -20.04
C THR A 238 -18.02 15.47 -19.20
N VAL A 239 -18.32 15.37 -17.91
CA VAL A 239 -17.46 14.73 -16.93
C VAL A 239 -18.07 13.43 -16.44
N ALA A 240 -17.40 12.32 -16.63
CA ALA A 240 -17.82 11.04 -16.11
C ALA A 240 -17.45 10.89 -14.62
N VAL A 241 -18.41 10.46 -13.81
CA VAL A 241 -18.28 10.35 -12.34
C VAL A 241 -18.87 9.00 -11.90
N PRO A 242 -18.30 8.32 -10.90
CA PRO A 242 -18.89 7.09 -10.38
C PRO A 242 -20.33 7.31 -9.94
N LYS A 243 -21.22 6.43 -10.36
CA LYS A 243 -22.67 6.55 -10.16
C LYS A 243 -23.07 6.77 -8.70
N GLU A 244 -22.38 6.13 -7.79
CA GLU A 244 -22.72 6.14 -6.36
C GLU A 244 -22.02 7.22 -5.54
N GLN A 245 -21.13 8.01 -6.16
CA GLN A 245 -20.40 9.09 -5.47
C GLN A 245 -21.15 10.43 -5.49
N GLU A 246 -22.29 10.48 -4.80
CA GLU A 246 -23.14 11.68 -4.69
C GLU A 246 -22.40 12.91 -4.14
N ALA A 247 -21.48 12.71 -3.17
CA ALA A 247 -20.68 13.81 -2.62
C ALA A 247 -19.78 14.46 -3.68
N LEU A 248 -19.18 13.65 -4.57
CA LEU A 248 -18.38 14.11 -5.69
C LEU A 248 -19.23 14.85 -6.72
N LYS A 249 -20.41 14.33 -7.08
CA LYS A 249 -21.35 14.98 -7.99
C LYS A 249 -21.76 16.35 -7.49
N GLN A 250 -22.07 16.48 -6.20
CA GLN A 250 -22.45 17.76 -5.61
C GLN A 250 -21.25 18.72 -5.53
N HIS A 251 -20.05 18.22 -5.25
CA HIS A 251 -18.83 19.02 -5.29
C HIS A 251 -18.61 19.61 -6.71
N ILE A 252 -18.78 18.80 -7.75
CA ILE A 252 -18.66 19.24 -9.15
C ILE A 252 -19.76 20.26 -9.48
N ALA A 253 -21.01 19.96 -9.16
CA ALA A 253 -22.12 20.86 -9.45
C ALA A 253 -21.97 22.23 -8.77
N PHE A 254 -21.34 22.29 -7.60
CA PHE A 254 -21.10 23.54 -6.88
C PHE A 254 -19.87 24.31 -7.41
N ASN A 255 -18.76 23.63 -7.64
CA ASN A 255 -17.50 24.28 -8.01
C ASN A 255 -17.30 24.47 -9.52
N TYR A 256 -17.96 23.63 -10.33
CA TYR A 256 -17.87 23.62 -11.80
C TYR A 256 -19.26 23.55 -12.43
N PRO A 257 -20.13 24.56 -12.19
CA PRO A 257 -21.53 24.53 -12.64
C PRO A 257 -21.69 24.47 -14.17
N GLN A 258 -20.62 24.79 -14.91
CA GLN A 258 -20.57 24.69 -16.37
C GLN A 258 -20.37 23.27 -16.90
N TRP A 259 -20.00 22.32 -16.02
CA TRP A 259 -19.75 20.94 -16.42
C TRP A 259 -21.04 20.11 -16.42
N LYS A 260 -21.15 19.20 -17.36
CA LYS A 260 -22.23 18.23 -17.43
C LYS A 260 -21.76 16.91 -16.85
N ILE A 261 -22.48 16.38 -15.86
CA ILE A 261 -22.15 15.10 -15.21
C ILE A 261 -22.82 13.95 -15.94
N VAL A 262 -22.08 12.88 -16.20
CA VAL A 262 -22.56 11.58 -16.67
C VAL A 262 -22.04 10.47 -15.75
N ASP A 263 -22.84 9.45 -15.53
CA ASP A 263 -22.50 8.38 -14.59
C ASP A 263 -21.73 7.24 -15.28
N TYR A 264 -20.78 6.63 -14.57
CA TYR A 264 -20.16 5.37 -14.98
C TYR A 264 -20.22 4.33 -13.84
N ASP A 265 -20.17 3.03 -14.20
CA ASP A 265 -20.20 1.92 -13.25
C ASP A 265 -18.79 1.40 -12.94
N SER A 266 -17.86 1.42 -13.90
CA SER A 266 -16.47 0.99 -13.73
C SER A 266 -15.48 1.95 -14.39
N PHE A 267 -14.20 1.92 -13.97
CA PHE A 267 -13.17 2.75 -14.60
C PHE A 267 -12.91 2.37 -16.06
N GLU A 268 -13.14 1.11 -16.44
CA GLU A 268 -13.08 0.69 -17.84
C GLU A 268 -14.20 1.36 -18.64
N ASP A 269 -15.42 1.44 -18.10
CA ASP A 269 -16.54 2.16 -18.75
C ASP A 269 -16.20 3.64 -18.91
N ALA A 270 -15.62 4.28 -17.89
CA ALA A 270 -15.20 5.68 -17.96
C ALA A 270 -14.16 5.93 -19.07
N ALA A 271 -13.19 5.01 -19.21
CA ALA A 271 -12.19 5.07 -20.27
C ALA A 271 -12.80 4.86 -21.67
N ASP A 272 -13.78 3.96 -21.79
CA ASP A 272 -14.51 3.72 -23.03
C ASP A 272 -15.42 4.91 -23.39
N MET A 273 -16.03 5.60 -22.42
CA MET A 273 -16.81 6.81 -22.62
C MET A 273 -15.96 7.93 -23.24
N ILE A 274 -14.68 8.10 -22.81
CA ILE A 274 -13.76 9.05 -23.47
C ILE A 274 -13.47 8.59 -24.91
N ALA A 275 -13.15 7.30 -25.09
CA ALA A 275 -12.83 6.77 -26.41
C ALA A 275 -13.98 6.88 -27.42
N ASN A 276 -15.23 6.90 -26.93
CA ASN A 276 -16.45 7.04 -27.73
C ASN A 276 -16.96 8.49 -27.82
N GLU A 277 -16.22 9.47 -27.29
CA GLU A 277 -16.61 10.89 -27.22
C GLU A 277 -17.94 11.13 -26.44
N GLU A 278 -18.25 10.25 -25.49
CA GLU A 278 -19.43 10.37 -24.61
C GLU A 278 -19.11 11.22 -23.37
N ALA A 279 -17.83 11.28 -22.97
CA ALA A 279 -17.28 12.14 -21.94
C ALA A 279 -15.93 12.72 -22.37
N ASP A 280 -15.61 13.92 -21.91
CA ASP A 280 -14.35 14.61 -22.19
C ASP A 280 -13.27 14.22 -21.16
N CYS A 281 -13.69 13.91 -19.94
CA CYS A 281 -12.82 13.43 -18.87
C CYS A 281 -13.61 12.61 -17.83
N PHE A 282 -12.90 11.87 -16.99
CA PHE A 282 -13.47 11.32 -15.77
C PHE A 282 -12.67 11.76 -14.54
N LEU A 283 -13.32 11.81 -13.38
CA LEU A 283 -12.69 12.27 -12.15
C LEU A 283 -12.39 11.11 -11.19
N MET A 284 -11.23 11.23 -10.54
CA MET A 284 -10.81 10.31 -9.49
C MET A 284 -9.85 10.99 -8.51
N GLY A 285 -9.51 10.31 -7.42
CA GLY A 285 -8.44 10.74 -6.51
C GLY A 285 -7.07 10.68 -7.18
N ALA A 286 -6.11 11.46 -6.68
CA ALA A 286 -4.76 11.51 -7.23
C ALA A 286 -4.08 10.14 -7.23
N SER A 287 -4.25 9.36 -6.16
CA SER A 287 -3.75 7.99 -6.02
C SER A 287 -4.22 7.04 -7.12
N GLN A 288 -5.49 7.11 -7.45
CA GLN A 288 -6.09 6.27 -8.48
C GLN A 288 -5.69 6.72 -9.90
N ALA A 289 -5.51 8.03 -10.10
CA ALA A 289 -5.17 8.61 -11.40
C ALA A 289 -3.78 8.21 -11.92
N MET A 290 -2.82 7.96 -11.03
CA MET A 290 -1.46 7.56 -11.40
C MET A 290 -1.42 6.24 -12.18
N ILE A 291 -2.36 5.34 -11.98
CA ILE A 291 -2.48 4.08 -12.72
C ILE A 291 -2.68 4.35 -14.22
N TYR A 292 -3.40 5.43 -14.56
CA TYR A 292 -3.72 5.81 -15.95
C TYR A 292 -2.63 6.66 -16.60
N ASP A 293 -1.87 7.42 -15.83
CA ASP A 293 -0.79 8.28 -16.35
C ASP A 293 0.33 7.47 -17.03
N ASN A 294 0.50 6.22 -16.63
CA ASN A 294 1.46 5.28 -17.22
C ASN A 294 1.01 4.67 -18.57
N SER A 295 -0.24 4.85 -18.98
CA SER A 295 -0.82 4.19 -20.16
C SER A 295 -0.48 4.85 -21.50
N GLN A 296 0.19 6.01 -21.53
CA GLN A 296 0.42 6.90 -22.69
C GLN A 296 -0.84 7.36 -23.43
N LYS A 297 -2.02 6.87 -23.07
CA LYS A 297 -3.30 7.18 -23.69
C LYS A 297 -4.00 8.36 -23.00
N PHE A 298 -3.91 8.40 -21.67
CA PHE A 298 -4.55 9.41 -20.84
C PHE A 298 -3.53 10.28 -20.12
N ARG A 299 -4.00 11.45 -19.68
CA ARG A 299 -3.27 12.40 -18.84
C ARG A 299 -4.08 12.69 -17.61
N SER A 300 -3.43 12.78 -16.48
CA SER A 300 -4.04 13.15 -15.21
C SER A 300 -3.71 14.60 -14.89
N ILE A 301 -4.72 15.44 -14.80
CA ILE A 301 -4.59 16.89 -14.59
C ILE A 301 -5.22 17.23 -13.23
N PRO A 302 -4.44 17.78 -12.28
CA PRO A 302 -4.97 18.15 -10.97
C PRO A 302 -5.95 19.31 -11.08
N LEU A 303 -7.11 19.17 -10.43
CA LEU A 303 -8.07 20.25 -10.29
C LEU A 303 -7.67 21.20 -9.16
N THR A 304 -8.02 22.48 -9.30
CA THR A 304 -7.68 23.50 -8.29
C THR A 304 -8.54 23.39 -7.03
N LYS A 305 -9.75 22.82 -7.13
CA LYS A 305 -10.65 22.64 -5.99
C LYS A 305 -10.45 21.27 -5.35
N THR A 306 -10.09 21.29 -4.08
CA THR A 306 -9.86 20.07 -3.28
C THR A 306 -11.14 19.59 -2.62
N MET A 307 -11.22 18.29 -2.34
CA MET A 307 -12.24 17.71 -1.49
C MET A 307 -11.74 17.50 -0.06
N GLU A 308 -12.63 17.63 0.89
CA GLU A 308 -12.38 17.29 2.29
C GLU A 308 -12.89 15.87 2.56
N ALA A 309 -12.04 15.05 3.18
CA ALA A 309 -12.38 13.71 3.65
C ALA A 309 -12.72 13.73 5.14
N CYS A 310 -13.81 13.07 5.51
CA CYS A 310 -14.28 12.90 6.88
C CYS A 310 -14.58 11.42 7.13
N PHE A 311 -14.67 11.01 8.39
CA PHE A 311 -15.27 9.73 8.71
C PHE A 311 -16.79 9.92 8.87
N ALA A 312 -17.55 8.93 8.43
CA ALA A 312 -18.99 8.90 8.66
C ALA A 312 -19.30 7.97 9.84
N VAL A 313 -20.19 8.39 10.70
CA VAL A 313 -20.65 7.65 11.89
C VAL A 313 -22.16 7.55 11.82
N SER A 314 -22.74 6.47 12.30
CA SER A 314 -24.20 6.31 12.35
C SER A 314 -24.88 7.47 13.05
N GLY A 315 -26.02 7.91 12.54
CA GLY A 315 -26.76 9.04 13.11
C GLY A 315 -27.14 8.81 14.57
N GLY A 316 -26.82 9.78 15.42
CA GLY A 316 -27.11 9.69 16.86
C GLY A 316 -25.96 9.19 17.74
N GLU A 317 -24.92 8.58 17.16
CA GLU A 317 -23.75 8.08 17.90
C GLU A 317 -22.78 9.21 18.31
N ARG A 318 -23.26 10.11 19.19
CA ARG A 318 -22.50 11.30 19.62
C ARG A 318 -21.22 10.96 20.36
N THR A 319 -21.23 9.90 21.16
CA THR A 319 -20.08 9.48 21.97
C THR A 319 -18.95 9.00 21.08
N LEU A 320 -19.24 8.12 20.10
CA LEU A 320 -18.25 7.69 19.11
C LEU A 320 -17.73 8.87 18.26
N LEU A 321 -18.64 9.75 17.82
CA LEU A 321 -18.25 10.96 17.07
C LEU A 321 -17.26 11.82 17.87
N SER A 322 -17.51 12.00 19.18
CA SER A 322 -16.62 12.74 20.07
C SER A 322 -15.26 12.07 20.19
N ILE A 323 -15.23 10.75 20.40
CA ILE A 323 -13.98 9.97 20.47
C ILE A 323 -13.16 10.12 19.19
N LEU A 324 -13.78 9.93 18.02
CA LEU A 324 -13.10 10.04 16.72
C LEU A 324 -12.59 11.48 16.46
N ASN A 325 -13.38 12.49 16.79
CA ASN A 325 -12.93 13.88 16.68
C ASN A 325 -11.74 14.19 17.60
N LYS A 326 -11.68 13.56 18.78
CA LYS A 326 -10.50 13.66 19.65
C LYS A 326 -9.27 13.01 19.02
N THR A 327 -9.41 11.84 18.38
CA THR A 327 -8.27 11.22 17.68
C THR A 327 -7.76 12.12 16.54
N LEU A 328 -8.68 12.70 15.76
CA LEU A 328 -8.32 13.63 14.66
C LEU A 328 -7.69 14.92 15.18
N LYS A 329 -8.13 15.43 16.34
CA LYS A 329 -7.57 16.66 16.92
C LYS A 329 -6.14 16.48 17.41
N VAL A 330 -5.80 15.33 18.00
CA VAL A 330 -4.43 15.05 18.47
C VAL A 330 -3.51 14.50 17.38
N MET A 331 -4.06 14.07 16.26
CA MET A 331 -3.28 13.58 15.13
C MET A 331 -2.57 14.74 14.40
N PRO A 332 -1.29 14.59 14.03
CA PRO A 332 -0.61 15.56 13.18
C PRO A 332 -1.40 15.80 11.89
N SER A 333 -1.62 17.06 11.57
CA SER A 333 -2.53 17.48 10.48
C SER A 333 -2.14 17.00 9.08
N ASP A 334 -0.87 16.63 8.89
CA ASP A 334 -0.31 16.15 7.63
C ASP A 334 -0.06 14.63 7.62
N MET A 335 -0.35 13.94 8.72
CA MET A 335 -0.05 12.51 8.85
C MET A 335 -0.78 11.67 7.80
N LEU A 336 -2.10 11.82 7.67
CA LEU A 336 -2.89 11.04 6.69
C LEU A 336 -2.56 11.46 5.25
N THR A 337 -2.33 12.74 5.00
CA THR A 337 -1.92 13.22 3.68
C THR A 337 -0.54 12.69 3.30
N SER A 338 0.40 12.65 4.25
CA SER A 338 1.73 12.07 4.04
C SER A 338 1.66 10.56 3.83
N ALA A 339 0.85 9.86 4.61
CA ALA A 339 0.60 8.44 4.42
C ALA A 339 0.04 8.15 3.02
N LEU A 340 -0.98 8.90 2.60
CA LEU A 340 -1.55 8.79 1.25
C LEU A 340 -0.46 8.93 0.18
N ALA A 341 0.39 9.97 0.25
CA ALA A 341 1.46 10.20 -0.72
C ALA A 341 2.52 9.09 -0.74
N ILE A 342 2.84 8.50 0.41
CA ILE A 342 3.80 7.40 0.52
C ILE A 342 3.25 6.13 -0.11
N TYR A 343 2.04 5.74 0.27
CA TYR A 343 1.43 4.51 -0.23
C TYR A 343 1.04 4.62 -1.70
N ASP A 344 0.67 5.81 -2.16
CA ASP A 344 0.47 6.13 -3.55
C ASP A 344 1.74 5.87 -4.38
N SER A 345 2.88 6.39 -3.96
CA SER A 345 4.16 6.16 -4.63
C SER A 345 4.64 4.70 -4.59
N THR A 346 4.08 3.86 -3.72
CA THR A 346 4.43 2.44 -3.58
C THR A 346 3.45 1.50 -4.26
N ALA A 347 2.22 1.96 -4.55
CA ALA A 347 1.20 1.19 -5.26
C ALA A 347 1.63 0.80 -6.69
N ASP A 348 2.50 1.59 -7.31
CA ASP A 348 3.07 1.34 -8.65
C ASP A 348 4.13 0.21 -8.70
N LYS A 349 4.48 -0.41 -7.59
CA LYS A 349 5.38 -1.56 -7.64
C LYS A 349 4.61 -2.81 -8.06
N VAL A 350 4.50 -2.98 -9.38
CA VAL A 350 4.04 -4.25 -9.97
C VAL A 350 4.79 -5.39 -9.31
N THR A 351 4.11 -6.16 -8.48
CA THR A 351 4.72 -7.33 -7.87
C THR A 351 4.97 -8.39 -8.95
N PHE A 352 5.94 -9.29 -8.72
CA PHE A 352 6.16 -10.41 -9.65
C PHE A 352 4.86 -11.22 -9.88
N TRP A 353 3.98 -11.28 -8.90
CA TRP A 353 2.70 -11.98 -8.99
C TRP A 353 1.68 -11.24 -9.86
N ASP A 354 1.64 -9.91 -9.83
CA ASP A 354 0.79 -9.12 -10.72
C ASP A 354 1.26 -9.28 -12.16
N PHE A 355 2.59 -9.21 -12.41
CA PHE A 355 3.16 -9.50 -13.71
C PHE A 355 2.80 -10.91 -14.22
N VAL A 356 2.83 -11.92 -13.35
CA VAL A 356 2.43 -13.30 -13.71
C VAL A 356 0.94 -13.38 -14.01
N LYS A 357 0.09 -12.69 -13.26
CA LYS A 357 -1.36 -12.69 -13.42
C LYS A 357 -1.77 -12.02 -14.75
N ASP A 358 -1.18 -10.86 -15.05
CA ASP A 358 -1.45 -10.11 -16.29
C ASP A 358 -0.89 -10.82 -17.53
N ASN A 359 0.17 -11.62 -17.36
CA ASN A 359 0.78 -12.39 -18.46
C ASN A 359 0.55 -13.90 -18.32
N MET A 360 -0.53 -14.34 -17.71
CA MET A 360 -0.77 -15.75 -17.37
C MET A 360 -0.70 -16.67 -18.59
N ILE A 361 -1.22 -16.25 -19.75
CA ILE A 361 -1.16 -17.01 -21.00
C ILE A 361 0.28 -17.18 -21.46
N ALA A 362 1.09 -16.10 -21.46
CA ALA A 362 2.49 -16.16 -21.84
C ALA A 362 3.31 -17.06 -20.90
N PHE A 363 2.99 -17.02 -19.60
CA PHE A 363 3.61 -17.86 -18.58
C PHE A 363 3.30 -19.35 -18.78
N PHE A 364 2.03 -19.71 -19.05
CA PHE A 364 1.66 -21.09 -19.36
C PHE A 364 2.28 -21.59 -20.67
N VAL A 365 2.38 -20.76 -21.70
CA VAL A 365 3.07 -21.09 -22.96
C VAL A 365 4.56 -21.35 -22.70
N ALA A 366 5.22 -20.47 -21.95
CA ALA A 366 6.63 -20.64 -21.60
C ALA A 366 6.87 -21.92 -20.77
N ALA A 367 6.03 -22.18 -19.76
CA ALA A 367 6.08 -23.40 -18.95
C ALA A 367 5.86 -24.67 -19.82
N GLY A 368 4.94 -24.60 -20.79
CA GLY A 368 4.73 -25.69 -21.76
C GLY A 368 5.96 -25.98 -22.62
N PHE A 369 6.61 -24.95 -23.16
CA PHE A 369 7.87 -25.11 -23.89
C PHE A 369 8.99 -25.68 -23.03
N PHE A 370 9.08 -25.24 -21.78
CA PHE A 370 10.07 -25.77 -20.84
C PHE A 370 9.85 -27.24 -20.53
N ALA A 371 8.61 -27.65 -20.30
CA ALA A 371 8.23 -29.04 -20.09
C ALA A 371 8.53 -29.91 -21.34
N LEU A 372 8.22 -29.44 -22.54
CA LEU A 372 8.54 -30.13 -23.79
C LEU A 372 10.05 -30.30 -24.00
N SER A 373 10.84 -29.29 -23.64
CA SER A 373 12.31 -29.38 -23.74
C SER A 373 12.88 -30.42 -22.77
N ILE A 374 12.36 -30.49 -21.54
CA ILE A 374 12.76 -31.52 -20.58
C ILE A 374 12.40 -32.92 -21.09
N ILE A 375 11.17 -33.11 -21.60
CA ILE A 375 10.75 -34.38 -22.20
C ILE A 375 11.65 -34.78 -23.37
N SER A 376 12.00 -33.84 -24.24
CA SER A 376 12.91 -34.07 -25.38
C SER A 376 14.30 -34.53 -24.89
N ILE A 377 14.87 -33.88 -23.88
CA ILE A 377 16.14 -34.26 -23.26
C ILE A 377 16.07 -35.69 -22.70
N ILE A 378 15.02 -35.99 -21.94
CA ILE A 378 14.79 -37.32 -21.37
C ILE A 378 14.71 -38.38 -22.48
N LEU A 379 13.98 -38.11 -23.55
CA LEU A 379 13.87 -39.04 -24.70
C LEU A 379 15.22 -39.27 -25.40
N VAL A 380 16.03 -38.23 -25.55
CA VAL A 380 17.40 -38.36 -26.12
C VAL A 380 18.29 -39.21 -25.20
N LEU A 381 18.23 -38.97 -23.88
CA LEU A 381 18.98 -39.77 -22.90
C LEU A 381 18.55 -41.23 -22.89
N LEU A 382 17.25 -41.51 -22.93
CA LEU A 382 16.70 -42.87 -23.03
C LEU A 382 17.14 -43.58 -24.33
N ARG A 383 17.13 -42.87 -25.45
CA ARG A 383 17.64 -43.42 -26.74
C ARG A 383 19.14 -43.76 -26.67
N LYS A 384 19.95 -42.89 -26.04
CA LYS A 384 21.39 -43.14 -25.81
C LYS A 384 21.60 -44.34 -24.88
N ALA A 385 20.85 -44.43 -23.78
CA ALA A 385 20.92 -45.55 -22.87
C ALA A 385 20.55 -46.89 -23.53
N ARG A 386 19.46 -46.94 -24.33
CA ARG A 386 19.08 -48.14 -25.08
C ARG A 386 20.13 -48.54 -26.13
N LYS A 387 20.75 -47.59 -26.81
CA LYS A 387 21.86 -47.89 -27.72
C LYS A 387 23.06 -48.44 -26.98
N ALA A 388 23.42 -47.86 -25.84
CA ALA A 388 24.52 -48.35 -25.02
C ALA A 388 24.25 -49.78 -24.52
N GLU A 389 23.04 -50.09 -24.06
CA GLU A 389 22.61 -51.42 -23.63
C GLU A 389 22.67 -52.45 -24.79
N SER A 390 22.23 -52.06 -25.99
CA SER A 390 22.31 -52.95 -27.18
C SER A 390 23.75 -53.26 -27.58
N VAL A 391 24.65 -52.28 -27.52
CA VAL A 391 26.11 -52.46 -27.78
C VAL A 391 26.74 -53.34 -26.69
N ALA A 392 26.38 -53.12 -25.45
CA ALA A 392 26.88 -53.94 -24.33
C ALA A 392 26.41 -55.42 -24.42
N LYS A 393 25.14 -55.63 -24.82
CA LYS A 393 24.63 -57.00 -25.11
C LYS A 393 25.34 -57.68 -26.26
N LEU A 394 25.65 -56.99 -27.35
CA LEU A 394 26.43 -57.53 -28.47
C LEU A 394 27.86 -57.91 -28.02
N ALA A 395 28.54 -56.99 -27.29
CA ALA A 395 29.87 -57.23 -26.80
C ALA A 395 29.91 -58.44 -25.80
N ALA A 396 28.92 -58.54 -24.93
CA ALA A 396 28.80 -59.68 -24.00
C ALA A 396 28.58 -61.00 -24.78
N ASN A 397 27.79 -61.02 -25.83
CA ASN A 397 27.55 -62.20 -26.64
C ASN A 397 28.83 -62.62 -27.43
N ASP A 398 29.58 -61.65 -27.95
CA ASP A 398 30.84 -61.93 -28.64
C ASP A 398 31.90 -62.41 -27.66
N THR A 399 31.96 -61.86 -26.45
CA THR A 399 32.85 -62.37 -25.38
C THR A 399 32.50 -63.78 -24.95
N LYS A 400 31.18 -64.10 -24.88
CA LYS A 400 30.74 -65.48 -24.58
C LYS A 400 31.17 -66.46 -25.70
N LYS A 401 30.98 -66.10 -27.00
CA LYS A 401 31.41 -66.91 -28.13
C LYS A 401 32.94 -67.15 -28.15
N LEU A 402 33.71 -66.12 -27.74
CA LEU A 402 35.15 -66.22 -27.67
C LEU A 402 35.59 -67.16 -26.54
N ASN A 403 34.91 -67.06 -25.36
CA ASN A 403 35.16 -67.98 -24.24
C ASN A 403 34.84 -69.43 -24.58
N ASP A 404 33.70 -69.68 -25.26
CA ASP A 404 33.34 -71.03 -25.74
C ASP A 404 34.39 -71.61 -26.69
N LYS A 405 34.92 -70.76 -27.63
CA LYS A 405 36.02 -71.18 -28.50
C LYS A 405 37.31 -71.47 -27.76
N LEU A 406 37.64 -70.67 -26.73
CA LEU A 406 38.83 -70.83 -25.94
C LEU A 406 38.74 -72.14 -25.12
N GLU A 407 37.59 -72.43 -24.49
CA GLU A 407 37.33 -73.64 -23.72
C GLU A 407 37.47 -74.89 -24.62
N ASN A 408 36.90 -74.84 -25.83
CA ASN A 408 37.00 -75.91 -26.81
C ASN A 408 38.47 -76.13 -27.30
N ALA A 409 39.22 -75.05 -27.45
CA ALA A 409 40.66 -75.15 -27.82
C ALA A 409 41.48 -75.71 -26.65
N LEU A 410 41.14 -75.33 -25.41
CA LEU A 410 41.80 -75.84 -24.23
C LEU A 410 41.60 -77.38 -24.06
N LYS A 411 40.32 -77.83 -24.22
CA LYS A 411 39.97 -79.23 -24.19
C LYS A 411 40.70 -80.04 -25.28
N LYS A 412 40.84 -79.43 -26.48
CA LYS A 412 41.63 -80.11 -27.55
C LYS A 412 43.13 -80.18 -27.23
N ALA A 413 43.67 -79.10 -26.66
CA ALA A 413 45.09 -79.10 -26.26
C ALA A 413 45.39 -80.11 -25.08
N GLU A 414 44.49 -80.17 -24.11
CA GLU A 414 44.56 -81.13 -23.02
C GLU A 414 44.50 -82.59 -23.52
N ALA A 415 43.55 -82.88 -24.43
CA ALA A 415 43.45 -84.20 -25.08
C ALA A 415 44.70 -84.57 -25.89
N ALA A 416 45.25 -83.57 -26.63
CA ALA A 416 46.49 -83.80 -27.37
C ALA A 416 47.70 -84.01 -26.41
N SER A 417 47.76 -83.27 -25.33
CA SER A 417 48.80 -83.47 -24.31
C SER A 417 48.72 -84.85 -23.60
N LEU A 418 47.49 -85.28 -23.27
CA LEU A 418 47.26 -86.63 -22.73
C LEU A 418 47.63 -87.70 -23.74
N ALA A 419 47.25 -87.58 -25.00
CA ALA A 419 47.62 -88.51 -26.05
C ALA A 419 49.11 -88.56 -26.22
N LYS A 420 49.83 -87.39 -26.20
CA LYS A 420 51.28 -87.32 -26.28
C LYS A 420 51.96 -88.05 -25.06
N THR A 421 51.40 -87.83 -23.88
CA THR A 421 51.92 -88.47 -22.62
C THR A 421 51.70 -90.00 -22.65
N CYS A 422 50.50 -90.46 -23.06
CA CYS A 422 50.24 -91.87 -23.27
C CYS A 422 51.15 -92.48 -24.37
N PHE A 423 51.37 -91.77 -25.49
CA PHE A 423 52.27 -92.23 -26.49
C PHE A 423 53.73 -92.38 -25.98
N LEU A 424 54.21 -91.35 -25.25
CA LEU A 424 55.55 -91.38 -24.70
C LEU A 424 55.72 -92.53 -23.62
N ASN A 425 54.69 -92.76 -22.77
CA ASN A 425 54.69 -93.83 -21.80
C ASN A 425 54.67 -95.22 -22.49
N ASN A 426 53.82 -95.36 -23.53
CA ASN A 426 53.81 -96.63 -24.32
C ASN A 426 55.13 -96.88 -25.02
N MET A 427 55.69 -95.83 -25.70
CA MET A 427 56.95 -95.91 -26.34
C MET A 427 58.07 -96.28 -25.29
N SER A 428 58.07 -95.62 -24.12
CA SER A 428 59.04 -95.94 -23.09
C SER A 428 58.93 -97.42 -22.63
N HIS A 429 57.70 -97.91 -22.53
CA HIS A 429 57.44 -99.30 -22.18
C HIS A 429 57.87 -100.23 -23.27
N ASP A 430 57.54 -99.91 -24.56
CA ASP A 430 57.89 -100.76 -25.72
C ASP A 430 59.39 -100.73 -26.05
N ILE A 431 60.12 -99.68 -25.70
CA ILE A 431 61.59 -99.61 -25.78
C ILE A 431 62.24 -100.36 -24.57
N ARG A 432 61.66 -100.24 -23.37
CA ARG A 432 62.21 -100.88 -22.17
C ARG A 432 62.16 -102.43 -22.25
N THR A 433 61.07 -102.98 -22.79
CA THR A 433 60.84 -104.41 -22.92
C THR A 433 61.91 -105.07 -23.76
N PRO A 434 62.29 -104.68 -25.00
CA PRO A 434 63.35 -105.29 -25.72
C PRO A 434 64.77 -105.00 -25.16
N MET A 435 64.96 -103.81 -24.55
CA MET A 435 66.24 -103.49 -23.92
C MET A 435 66.53 -104.39 -22.70
N ASN A 436 65.55 -104.75 -21.85
CA ASN A 436 65.72 -105.69 -20.69
C ASN A 436 65.91 -107.14 -21.17
N ALA A 437 65.66 -107.45 -22.46
CA ALA A 437 65.88 -108.77 -23.03
C ALA A 437 67.32 -108.95 -23.62
N ILE A 438 68.05 -107.84 -23.72
CA ILE A 438 69.43 -107.79 -24.27
C ILE A 438 70.45 -107.67 -23.13
N LEU A 439 70.11 -107.32 -21.96
CA LEU A 439 70.90 -107.37 -20.74
C LEU A 439 70.68 -108.67 -20.02
#